data_bdf10eacd78efb4682b690eb509376d8
#
_entry.id   bdf10eacd78efb4682b690eb509376d8
#
_cell.length_a   1.000
_cell.length_b   1.000
_cell.length_c   1.000
_cell.angle_alpha   90.00
_cell.angle_beta   90.00
_cell.angle_gamma   90.00
#
_symmetry.space_group_name_H-M   'P 1'
#
loop_
_entity.id
_entity.type
_entity.pdbx_description
1 polymer ?
#
loop_
_entity_poly.entity_id
_entity_poly.type
_entity_poly.pdbx_seq_one_letter_code
_entity_poly.pdbx_strand_id
1 'polypeptide(L)'
;MARTILQLRNLGPRCAEWLAEIGIHDENDLRFVGAAAAYRELIMRGIVRPHRMLLYALGGALLEMDCGKLPREIKRELEEEAAVG
;
A
#
# COMPACT_ATOMS: atom_id res chain seq x y z
N MET A 1 -2.91 17.39 -10.89
CA MET A 1 -2.59 17.25 -9.47
C MET A 1 -2.80 15.82 -9.01
N ALA A 2 -1.95 15.34 -8.13
CA ALA A 2 -2.06 13.98 -7.62
C ALA A 2 -3.24 13.85 -6.66
N ARG A 3 -3.88 12.70 -6.65
CA ARG A 3 -4.93 12.40 -5.69
C ARG A 3 -4.30 12.23 -4.30
N THR A 4 -5.02 12.65 -3.27
CA THR A 4 -4.59 12.39 -1.91
C THR A 4 -4.79 10.91 -1.59
N ILE A 5 -4.16 10.42 -0.52
CA ILE A 5 -4.30 9.02 -0.12
C ILE A 5 -5.77 8.67 0.13
N LEU A 6 -6.53 9.58 0.75
CA LEU A 6 -7.94 9.33 1.03
C LEU A 6 -8.80 9.17 -0.22
N GLN A 7 -8.35 9.69 -1.35
CA GLN A 7 -9.07 9.57 -2.61
C GLN A 7 -8.76 8.25 -3.33
N LEU A 8 -7.77 7.53 -2.87
CA LEU A 8 -7.39 6.26 -3.48
C LEU A 8 -8.30 5.14 -2.98
N ARG A 9 -8.60 4.19 -3.87
CA ARG A 9 -9.44 3.05 -3.55
C ARG A 9 -8.78 2.21 -2.43
N ASN A 10 -9.59 1.66 -1.55
CA ASN A 10 -9.18 0.79 -0.45
C ASN A 10 -8.49 1.48 0.71
N LEU A 11 -8.14 2.74 0.60
CA LEU A 11 -7.37 3.42 1.63
C LEU A 11 -8.24 4.41 2.40
N GLY A 12 -8.21 4.33 3.72
CA GLY A 12 -8.98 5.18 4.59
C GLY A 12 -8.09 6.12 5.41
N PRO A 13 -8.70 6.86 6.37
CA PRO A 13 -7.96 7.85 7.17
C PRO A 13 -6.77 7.25 7.93
N ARG A 14 -6.92 6.03 8.45
CA ARG A 14 -5.84 5.40 9.20
C ARG A 14 -4.65 5.07 8.30
N CYS A 15 -4.92 4.57 7.10
CA CYS A 15 -3.86 4.31 6.13
C CYS A 15 -3.15 5.61 5.75
N ALA A 16 -3.90 6.69 5.59
CA ALA A 16 -3.32 7.98 5.26
C ALA A 16 -2.37 8.45 6.36
N GLU A 17 -2.73 8.26 7.62
CA GLU A 17 -1.88 8.62 8.74
C GLU A 17 -0.60 7.78 8.76
N TRP A 18 -0.72 6.47 8.58
CA TRP A 18 0.44 5.58 8.54
C TRP A 18 1.40 5.96 7.42
N LEU A 19 0.87 6.16 6.23
CA LEU A 19 1.70 6.51 5.07
C LEU A 19 2.37 7.86 5.24
N ALA A 20 1.69 8.82 5.85
CA ALA A 20 2.28 10.13 6.12
C ALA A 20 3.52 10.01 7.01
N GLU A 21 3.52 9.06 7.95
CA GLU A 21 4.66 8.87 8.84
C GLU A 21 5.91 8.41 8.10
N ILE A 22 5.76 7.82 6.92
CA ILE A 22 6.90 7.40 6.10
C ILE A 22 7.08 8.30 4.86
N GLY A 23 6.47 9.48 4.89
CA GLY A 23 6.67 10.49 3.85
C GLY A 23 5.81 10.32 2.61
N ILE A 24 4.79 9.47 2.65
CA ILE A 24 3.88 9.24 1.53
C ILE A 24 2.59 10.02 1.78
N HIS A 25 2.38 11.10 1.04
CA HIS A 25 1.26 12.01 1.26
C HIS A 25 0.23 11.99 0.15
N ASP A 26 0.58 11.49 -1.03
CA ASP A 26 -0.34 11.46 -2.16
C ASP A 26 -0.06 10.26 -3.06
N GLU A 27 -0.84 10.15 -4.13
CA GLU A 27 -0.72 9.06 -5.08
C GLU A 27 0.67 9.01 -5.74
N ASN A 28 1.25 10.16 -6.06
CA ASN A 28 2.55 10.18 -6.70
C ASN A 28 3.64 9.62 -5.79
N ASP A 29 3.58 9.97 -4.52
CA ASP A 29 4.53 9.44 -3.53
C ASP A 29 4.38 7.91 -3.43
N LEU A 30 3.15 7.43 -3.40
CA LEU A 30 2.91 5.98 -3.29
C LEU A 30 3.39 5.25 -4.54
N ARG A 31 3.16 5.82 -5.72
CA ARG A 31 3.63 5.21 -6.96
C ARG A 31 5.15 5.18 -7.04
N PHE A 32 5.79 6.24 -6.55
CA PHE A 32 7.25 6.31 -6.55
C PHE A 32 7.86 5.22 -5.67
N VAL A 33 7.32 5.06 -4.46
CA VAL A 33 7.80 4.06 -3.50
C VAL A 33 7.35 2.65 -3.88
N GLY A 34 6.10 2.52 -4.30
CA GLY A 34 5.50 1.23 -4.61
C GLY A 34 4.79 0.62 -3.41
N ALA A 35 3.75 -0.17 -3.68
CA ALA A 35 2.93 -0.76 -2.63
C ALA A 35 3.72 -1.67 -1.69
N ALA A 36 4.53 -2.56 -2.26
CA ALA A 36 5.28 -3.54 -1.47
C ALA A 36 6.33 -2.86 -0.59
N ALA A 37 7.06 -1.89 -1.15
CA ALA A 37 8.08 -1.16 -0.39
C ALA A 37 7.45 -0.32 0.72
N ALA A 38 6.31 0.32 0.45
CA ALA A 38 5.60 1.09 1.46
C ALA A 38 5.14 0.17 2.60
N TYR A 39 4.58 -0.98 2.26
CA TYR A 39 4.14 -1.98 3.22
C TYR A 39 5.30 -2.44 4.12
N ARG A 40 6.44 -2.78 3.49
CA ARG A 40 7.62 -3.21 4.25
C ARG A 40 8.13 -2.14 5.19
N GLU A 41 8.15 -0.89 4.72
CA GLU A 41 8.60 0.23 5.54
C GLU A 41 7.72 0.42 6.77
N LEU A 42 6.40 0.32 6.60
CA LEU A 42 5.48 0.42 7.71
C LEU A 42 5.73 -0.66 8.76
N ILE A 43 6.00 -1.88 8.32
CA ILE A 43 6.28 -2.99 9.22
C ILE A 43 7.64 -2.80 9.90
N MET A 44 8.66 -2.42 9.16
CA MET A 44 10.01 -2.26 9.69
C MET A 44 10.09 -1.16 10.74
N ARG A 45 9.27 -0.13 10.60
CA ARG A 45 9.22 0.95 11.59
C ARG A 45 8.29 0.65 12.76
N GLY A 46 7.61 -0.51 12.72
CA GLY A 46 6.69 -0.89 13.79
C GLY A 46 5.39 -0.12 13.79
N ILE A 47 5.07 0.56 12.69
CA ILE A 47 3.83 1.34 12.57
C ILE A 47 2.63 0.41 12.45
N VAL A 48 2.78 -0.67 11.71
CA VAL A 48 1.73 -1.68 11.54
C VAL A 48 2.31 -3.07 11.73
N ARG A 49 1.42 -4.01 12.06
CA ARG A 49 1.79 -5.43 12.10
C ARG A 49 1.65 -6.00 10.71
N PRO A 50 2.39 -7.08 10.39
CA PRO A 50 2.21 -7.78 9.10
C PRO A 50 0.75 -8.15 8.91
N HIS A 51 0.16 -7.66 7.82
CA HIS A 51 -1.25 -7.89 7.53
C HIS A 51 -1.45 -7.88 6.02
N ARG A 52 -1.71 -9.06 5.48
CA ARG A 52 -1.79 -9.26 4.02
C ARG A 52 -2.80 -8.33 3.35
N MET A 53 -3.93 -8.07 4.00
CA MET A 53 -4.95 -7.19 3.43
C MET A 53 -4.46 -5.77 3.23
N LEU A 54 -3.58 -5.27 4.10
CA LEU A 54 -3.01 -3.95 3.92
C LEU A 54 -2.16 -3.90 2.66
N LEU A 55 -1.36 -4.94 2.43
CA LEU A 55 -0.55 -5.04 1.21
C LEU A 55 -1.44 -5.02 -0.03
N TYR A 56 -2.52 -5.80 -0.02
CA TYR A 56 -3.46 -5.83 -1.13
C TYR A 56 -4.18 -4.50 -1.31
N ALA A 57 -4.51 -3.83 -0.21
CA ALA A 57 -5.15 -2.53 -0.28
C ALA A 57 -4.24 -1.50 -0.96
N LEU A 58 -2.95 -1.49 -0.61
CA LEU A 58 -1.99 -0.59 -1.21
C LEU A 58 -1.78 -0.91 -2.69
N GLY A 59 -1.61 -2.19 -3.02
CA GLY A 59 -1.44 -2.62 -4.40
C GLY A 59 -2.69 -2.33 -5.24
N GLY A 60 -3.85 -2.62 -4.69
CA GLY A 60 -5.12 -2.35 -5.35
C GLY A 60 -5.34 -0.86 -5.59
N ALA A 61 -4.91 -0.02 -4.64
CA ALA A 61 -5.04 1.42 -4.79
C ALA A 61 -4.28 1.92 -6.01
N LEU A 62 -3.07 1.43 -6.22
CA LEU A 62 -2.25 1.82 -7.37
C LEU A 62 -2.79 1.28 -8.69
N LEU A 63 -3.47 0.14 -8.66
CA LEU A 63 -4.08 -0.47 -9.83
C LEU A 63 -5.53 -0.03 -10.03
N GLU A 64 -6.05 0.77 -9.13
CA GLU A 64 -7.44 1.22 -9.10
C GLU A 64 -8.42 0.05 -9.05
N MET A 65 -8.06 -0.99 -8.30
CA MET A 65 -8.86 -2.19 -8.13
C MET A 65 -9.24 -2.38 -6.66
N ASP A 66 -10.43 -2.95 -6.45
CA ASP A 66 -10.86 -3.33 -5.11
C ASP A 66 -9.92 -4.41 -4.58
N CYS A 67 -9.42 -4.26 -3.35
CA CYS A 67 -8.46 -5.20 -2.77
C CYS A 67 -9.01 -6.62 -2.67
N GLY A 68 -10.31 -6.78 -2.57
CA GLY A 68 -10.94 -8.10 -2.54
C GLY A 68 -11.05 -8.76 -3.91
N LYS A 69 -10.77 -8.00 -4.98
CA LYS A 69 -10.92 -8.49 -6.35
C LYS A 69 -9.60 -8.60 -7.10
N LEU A 70 -8.48 -8.48 -6.41
CA LEU A 70 -7.17 -8.60 -7.06
C LEU A 70 -6.98 -10.01 -7.60
N PRO A 71 -6.49 -10.16 -8.85
CA PRO A 71 -6.15 -11.47 -9.39
C PRO A 71 -5.08 -12.16 -8.53
N ARG A 72 -5.13 -13.48 -8.50
CA ARG A 72 -4.16 -14.26 -7.73
C ARG A 72 -2.72 -13.93 -8.12
N GLU A 73 -2.47 -13.73 -9.40
CA GLU A 73 -1.12 -13.41 -9.88
C GLU A 73 -0.61 -12.10 -9.31
N ILE A 74 -1.47 -11.10 -9.24
CA ILE A 74 -1.12 -9.80 -8.67
C ILE A 74 -0.84 -9.93 -7.17
N LYS A 75 -1.68 -10.69 -6.46
CA LYS A 75 -1.46 -10.94 -5.04
C LYS A 75 -0.11 -11.61 -4.80
N ARG A 76 0.23 -12.58 -5.64
CA ARG A 76 1.50 -13.29 -5.53
C ARG A 76 2.68 -12.34 -5.76
N GLU A 77 2.60 -11.49 -6.79
CA GLU A 77 3.65 -10.53 -7.08
C GLU A 77 3.86 -9.59 -5.90
N LEU A 78 2.77 -9.08 -5.32
CA LEU A 78 2.86 -8.20 -4.16
C LEU A 78 3.52 -8.90 -2.99
N GLU A 79 3.14 -10.15 -2.74
CA GLU A 79 3.71 -10.92 -1.64
C GLU A 79 5.19 -11.21 -1.85
N GLU A 80 5.60 -11.51 -3.07
CA GLU A 80 7.00 -11.74 -3.39
C GLU A 80 7.82 -10.46 -3.24
N GLU A 81 7.32 -9.34 -3.73
CA GLU A 81 8.01 -8.07 -3.61
C GLU A 81 8.10 -7.62 -2.16
N ALA A 82 7.08 -7.91 -1.36
CA ALA A 82 7.05 -7.54 0.05
C ALA A 82 7.84 -8.51 0.93
N ALA A 83 8.19 -9.67 0.41
CA ALA A 83 8.93 -10.66 1.19
C ALA A 83 10.31 -10.11 1.53
N VAL A 84 10.66 -10.23 2.81
CA VAL A 84 11.99 -9.85 3.26
C VAL A 84 12.81 -11.13 3.20
N GLY A 85 13.50 -11.28 2.11
CA GLY A 85 14.34 -12.46 1.89
C GLY A 85 15.47 -12.56 2.86
#